data_64671c49584cf8a45204273c65821024
#
_entry.id   64671c49584cf8a45204273c65821024
#
_cell.length_a   1.000
_cell.length_b   1.000
_cell.length_c   1.000
_cell.angle_alpha   90.00
_cell.angle_beta   90.00
_cell.angle_gamma   90.00
#
_symmetry.space_group_name_H-M   'P 1'
#
loop_
_entity.id
_entity.type
_entity.pdbx_description
1 polymer ?
#
loop_
_entity_poly.entity_id
_entity_poly.type
_entity_poly.pdbx_seq_one_letter_code
_entity_poly.pdbx_strand_id
1 'polypeptide(L)'
;MDSGARKKLLIGSLLAGSAAVTLFVVVFFSLGPLVFGDSTTIPGSTVEDRRFAQKFEQILNFVSRNYVEEVDRQKLFDGAMKGLFDSLGDPYSLYLSQAEMMSLTDTTTGEFGGVGLYVNKIDPSTAEKSTEIRDRYVEVVAPIEDTPAWRAGLLAGDAITRIDGDDVDSLTMDQVLERLRGQPGTDVAVSVLRGTATILEFTLRREVIQVPSVKTTWIGEDIAYLRITQFTAHTTEAFDTAVKEFTTKGYSKLIVDLRNNPGGLLEAVAKVGGRFFKDGVIVSTRSRVADESSVFEAQGDQTIPDSVKIIVLVDKGSASAAEILSGALKDRKRAWLLGETTYGKGSVQQVIPFDKTGFKLTMARYYTPSGVNIDKVGIVPHQTLLEKELTDAELGEYRKLLDAKTFQNFALQNPAAGPKEVDGFVQGLKTRGVSLDPRWLARLTRLELDRTNNRPSPVIDLEFDVVLQEAVKLLRGPDLAIP
;
A
#
# COMPACT_ATOMS: atom_id res chain seq x y z
N MET A 1 4.02 -34.53 -1.43
CA MET A 1 3.00 -33.51 -1.70
C MET A 1 3.46 -32.23 -1.03
N ASP A 2 3.59 -31.25 -1.77
CA ASP A 2 4.64 -30.27 -1.91
C ASP A 2 4.61 -29.18 -0.82
N SER A 3 5.65 -29.13 0.02
CA SER A 3 5.89 -28.11 1.05
C SER A 3 6.56 -26.84 0.48
N GLY A 4 6.73 -26.78 -0.84
CA GLY A 4 7.48 -25.72 -1.53
C GLY A 4 6.70 -24.43 -1.81
N ALA A 5 5.37 -24.49 -1.85
CA ALA A 5 4.56 -23.35 -2.28
C ALA A 5 4.32 -22.29 -1.20
N ARG A 6 4.44 -22.64 0.09
CA ARG A 6 4.19 -21.70 1.20
C ARG A 6 5.39 -20.82 1.59
N LYS A 7 6.60 -21.14 1.14
CA LYS A 7 7.81 -20.36 1.46
C LYS A 7 8.12 -19.21 0.49
N LYS A 8 7.51 -19.19 -0.68
CA LYS A 8 7.80 -18.16 -1.72
C LYS A 8 7.10 -16.80 -1.48
N LEU A 9 6.15 -16.72 -0.53
CA LEU A 9 5.38 -15.49 -0.30
C LEU A 9 6.02 -14.49 0.69
N LEU A 10 7.14 -14.85 1.33
CA LEU A 10 7.67 -14.10 2.48
C LEU A 10 8.89 -13.21 2.18
N ILE A 11 9.41 -13.19 0.95
CA ILE A 11 10.75 -12.63 0.71
C ILE A 11 10.77 -11.40 -0.20
N GLY A 12 9.66 -11.09 -0.89
CA GLY A 12 9.55 -9.87 -1.71
C GLY A 12 9.30 -8.57 -0.93
N SER A 13 9.07 -8.63 0.39
CA SER A 13 8.59 -7.52 1.20
C SER A 13 9.60 -6.88 2.15
N LEU A 14 10.88 -7.26 2.11
CA LEU A 14 11.91 -6.75 3.03
C LEU A 14 12.56 -5.43 2.59
N LEU A 15 12.14 -4.85 1.48
CA LEU A 15 12.53 -3.50 1.04
C LEU A 15 11.43 -2.45 1.22
N ALA A 16 10.25 -2.84 1.68
CA ALA A 16 9.22 -1.92 2.16
C ALA A 16 8.81 -2.41 3.53
N GLY A 17 8.99 -1.58 4.54
CA GLY A 17 8.62 -1.90 5.91
C GLY A 17 7.19 -2.44 6.01
N SER A 18 7.02 -3.45 6.87
CA SER A 18 5.77 -4.07 7.29
C SER A 18 4.76 -4.33 6.17
N ALA A 19 4.81 -5.52 5.60
CA ALA A 19 3.66 -6.06 4.90
C ALA A 19 2.56 -6.39 5.95
N ALA A 20 1.86 -5.37 6.41
CA ALA A 20 0.44 -5.55 6.62
C ALA A 20 -0.08 -6.04 5.27
N VAL A 21 -0.76 -7.17 5.24
CA VAL A 21 -1.50 -7.65 4.07
C VAL A 21 -2.41 -6.49 3.66
N THR A 22 -1.92 -5.63 2.76
CA THR A 22 -2.69 -4.50 2.25
C THR A 22 -3.74 -5.11 1.35
N LEU A 23 -4.92 -5.25 1.92
CA LEU A 23 -6.08 -5.81 1.25
C LEU A 23 -6.46 -4.87 0.11
N PHE A 24 -6.17 -5.26 -1.11
CA PHE A 24 -6.44 -4.50 -2.33
C PHE A 24 -7.94 -4.30 -2.52
N VAL A 25 -8.41 -3.06 -2.50
CA VAL A 25 -9.83 -2.75 -2.57
C VAL A 25 -10.11 -1.70 -3.64
N VAL A 26 -10.92 -2.08 -4.63
CA VAL A 26 -11.71 -1.09 -5.38
C VAL A 26 -12.99 -0.89 -4.56
N VAL A 27 -13.19 0.29 -4.01
CA VAL A 27 -14.31 0.59 -3.13
C VAL A 27 -15.27 1.55 -3.82
N PHE A 28 -16.52 1.14 -3.93
CA PHE A 28 -17.62 2.06 -4.12
C PHE A 28 -18.15 2.45 -2.73
N PHE A 29 -18.07 3.73 -2.37
CA PHE A 29 -18.93 4.27 -1.33
C PHE A 29 -20.27 4.63 -1.99
N SER A 30 -21.24 3.73 -1.96
CA SER A 30 -22.59 4.12 -2.23
C SER A 30 -23.11 4.85 -0.99
N LEU A 31 -23.23 6.18 -1.06
CA LEU A 31 -23.87 7.03 -0.06
C LEU A 31 -25.41 6.87 -0.07
N GLY A 32 -25.89 5.65 -0.18
CA GLY A 32 -27.29 5.34 0.12
C GLY A 32 -27.33 4.66 1.49
N PRO A 33 -28.00 5.20 2.52
CA PRO A 33 -28.25 4.41 3.70
C PRO A 33 -29.12 3.22 3.26
N LEU A 34 -28.54 2.01 3.23
CA LEU A 34 -29.33 0.82 3.45
C LEU A 34 -29.85 0.98 4.90
N VAL A 35 -30.98 1.68 5.02
CA VAL A 35 -31.70 1.79 6.28
C VAL A 35 -32.22 0.36 6.53
N PHE A 36 -31.44 -0.42 7.25
CA PHE A 36 -31.99 -1.55 7.99
C PHE A 36 -32.83 -0.92 9.10
N GLY A 37 -34.03 -0.45 8.71
CA GLY A 37 -34.99 0.06 9.67
C GLY A 37 -35.36 -1.04 10.67
N ASP A 38 -35.76 -0.63 11.84
CA ASP A 38 -36.29 -1.47 12.95
C ASP A 38 -37.53 -2.28 12.59
N SER A 39 -37.73 -2.60 11.31
CA SER A 39 -38.86 -3.40 10.85
C SER A 39 -38.52 -4.89 11.01
N THR A 40 -39.26 -5.56 11.86
CA THR A 40 -39.23 -7.00 12.10
C THR A 40 -39.48 -7.87 10.84
N THR A 41 -39.62 -7.27 9.66
CA THR A 41 -39.79 -7.93 8.38
C THR A 41 -38.89 -7.30 7.33
N ILE A 42 -37.82 -8.02 6.97
CA ILE A 42 -36.99 -7.70 5.80
C ILE A 42 -37.82 -7.97 4.55
N PRO A 43 -38.05 -6.99 3.66
CA PRO A 43 -38.82 -7.26 2.43
C PRO A 43 -38.15 -8.36 1.62
N GLY A 44 -38.90 -9.38 1.24
CA GLY A 44 -38.41 -10.54 0.48
C GLY A 44 -37.88 -11.69 1.32
N SER A 45 -37.85 -11.60 2.66
CA SER A 45 -37.42 -12.73 3.49
C SER A 45 -38.45 -13.89 3.42
N THR A 46 -37.95 -15.09 3.15
CA THR A 46 -38.73 -16.31 3.15
C THR A 46 -38.99 -16.80 4.57
N VAL A 47 -39.96 -17.77 4.72
CA VAL A 47 -40.17 -18.46 6.01
C VAL A 47 -38.89 -19.17 6.48
N GLU A 48 -38.11 -19.66 5.54
CA GLU A 48 -36.84 -20.34 5.80
C GLU A 48 -35.77 -19.39 6.34
N ASP A 49 -35.65 -18.18 5.79
CA ASP A 49 -34.71 -17.17 6.26
C ASP A 49 -34.98 -16.78 7.72
N ARG A 50 -36.25 -16.60 8.08
CA ARG A 50 -36.65 -16.34 9.47
C ARG A 50 -36.30 -17.49 10.40
N ARG A 51 -36.44 -18.72 9.93
CA ARG A 51 -36.08 -19.92 10.70
C ARG A 51 -34.55 -19.98 10.92
N PHE A 52 -33.72 -19.61 9.93
CA PHE A 52 -32.29 -19.52 10.11
C PHE A 52 -31.89 -18.45 11.12
N ALA A 53 -32.47 -17.26 11.04
CA ALA A 53 -32.22 -16.19 12.00
C ALA A 53 -32.55 -16.61 13.43
N GLN A 54 -33.74 -17.22 13.66
CA GLN A 54 -34.15 -17.74 14.96
C GLN A 54 -33.18 -18.83 15.49
N LYS A 55 -32.77 -19.75 14.61
CA LYS A 55 -31.76 -20.77 14.98
C LYS A 55 -30.46 -20.17 15.42
N PHE A 56 -29.96 -19.18 14.67
CA PHE A 56 -28.75 -18.47 15.00
C PHE A 56 -28.83 -17.82 16.39
N GLU A 57 -29.91 -17.10 16.66
CA GLU A 57 -30.14 -16.47 17.96
C GLU A 57 -30.21 -17.52 19.10
N GLN A 58 -30.90 -18.63 18.91
CA GLN A 58 -30.97 -19.71 19.91
C GLN A 58 -29.59 -20.30 20.22
N ILE A 59 -28.79 -20.57 19.17
CA ILE A 59 -27.43 -21.11 19.33
C ILE A 59 -26.55 -20.09 20.05
N LEU A 60 -26.53 -18.82 19.63
CA LEU A 60 -25.76 -17.75 20.25
C LEU A 60 -26.09 -17.62 21.75
N ASN A 61 -27.39 -17.63 22.08
CA ASN A 61 -27.89 -17.56 23.46
C ASN A 61 -27.47 -18.79 24.28
N PHE A 62 -27.54 -19.99 23.69
CA PHE A 62 -27.14 -21.22 24.35
C PHE A 62 -25.65 -21.25 24.66
N VAL A 63 -24.80 -20.91 23.67
CA VAL A 63 -23.33 -20.85 23.84
C VAL A 63 -22.94 -19.83 24.88
N SER A 64 -23.50 -18.61 24.79
CA SER A 64 -23.18 -17.53 25.75
C SER A 64 -23.52 -17.85 27.20
N ARG A 65 -24.51 -18.75 27.45
CA ARG A 65 -24.95 -19.12 28.79
C ARG A 65 -24.29 -20.37 29.36
N ASN A 66 -23.88 -21.29 28.48
CA ASN A 66 -23.51 -22.64 28.92
C ASN A 66 -22.02 -22.99 28.65
N TYR A 67 -21.28 -22.14 27.94
CA TYR A 67 -19.85 -22.40 27.74
C TYR A 67 -19.15 -22.35 29.10
N VAL A 68 -18.10 -23.17 29.26
CA VAL A 68 -17.40 -23.37 30.53
C VAL A 68 -16.70 -22.10 31.06
N GLU A 69 -16.33 -21.20 30.16
CA GLU A 69 -15.71 -19.92 30.47
C GLU A 69 -16.63 -18.78 30.06
N GLU A 70 -16.43 -17.59 30.65
CA GLU A 70 -17.14 -16.40 30.22
C GLU A 70 -16.74 -16.02 28.80
N VAL A 71 -17.72 -15.76 27.94
CA VAL A 71 -17.51 -15.44 26.54
C VAL A 71 -18.03 -14.04 26.19
N ASP A 72 -17.26 -13.33 25.40
CA ASP A 72 -17.67 -12.08 24.79
C ASP A 72 -18.68 -12.36 23.67
N ARG A 73 -19.89 -11.88 23.85
CA ARG A 73 -20.99 -12.06 22.90
C ARG A 73 -20.72 -11.40 21.54
N GLN A 74 -20.02 -10.23 21.53
CA GLN A 74 -19.65 -9.56 20.29
C GLN A 74 -18.64 -10.39 19.51
N LYS A 75 -17.66 -10.96 20.20
CA LYS A 75 -16.66 -11.86 19.60
C LYS A 75 -17.29 -13.09 18.94
N LEU A 76 -18.34 -13.66 19.58
CA LEU A 76 -19.07 -14.79 18.99
C LEU A 76 -19.83 -14.37 17.72
N PHE A 77 -20.47 -13.20 17.76
CA PHE A 77 -21.17 -12.64 16.61
C PHE A 77 -20.22 -12.35 15.44
N ASP A 78 -19.11 -11.66 15.72
CA ASP A 78 -18.10 -11.34 14.70
C ASP A 78 -17.51 -12.61 14.06
N GLY A 79 -17.25 -13.63 14.88
CA GLY A 79 -16.80 -14.94 14.40
C GLY A 79 -17.81 -15.63 13.48
N ALA A 80 -19.10 -15.55 13.81
CA ALA A 80 -20.17 -16.10 12.97
C ALA A 80 -20.29 -15.34 11.64
N MET A 81 -20.19 -13.99 11.68
CA MET A 81 -20.22 -13.17 10.47
C MET A 81 -19.00 -13.45 9.57
N LYS A 82 -17.80 -13.56 10.16
CA LYS A 82 -16.59 -13.97 9.40
C LYS A 82 -16.81 -15.34 8.72
N GLY A 83 -17.35 -16.33 9.44
CA GLY A 83 -17.66 -17.64 8.86
C GLY A 83 -18.69 -17.61 7.73
N LEU A 84 -19.65 -16.69 7.79
CA LEU A 84 -20.61 -16.47 6.71
C LEU A 84 -19.90 -16.02 5.41
N PHE A 85 -19.00 -15.04 5.51
CA PHE A 85 -18.26 -14.55 4.35
C PHE A 85 -17.23 -15.57 3.86
N ASP A 86 -16.57 -16.29 4.75
CA ASP A 86 -15.62 -17.36 4.40
C ASP A 86 -16.28 -18.45 3.56
N SER A 87 -17.58 -18.72 3.79
CA SER A 87 -18.35 -19.72 3.05
C SER A 87 -18.56 -19.38 1.57
N LEU A 88 -18.34 -18.12 1.16
CA LEU A 88 -18.38 -17.71 -0.24
C LEU A 88 -17.17 -18.22 -1.03
N GLY A 89 -16.08 -18.61 -0.37
CA GLY A 89 -14.81 -18.98 -1.02
C GLY A 89 -14.15 -17.84 -1.79
N ASP A 90 -14.55 -16.60 -1.52
CA ASP A 90 -13.99 -15.40 -2.13
C ASP A 90 -13.10 -14.66 -1.11
N PRO A 91 -11.78 -14.61 -1.33
CA PRO A 91 -10.85 -13.97 -0.40
C PRO A 91 -11.03 -12.45 -0.31
N TYR A 92 -11.81 -11.85 -1.19
CA TYR A 92 -12.05 -10.41 -1.23
C TYR A 92 -13.36 -9.99 -0.55
N SER A 93 -14.28 -10.94 -0.31
CA SER A 93 -15.53 -10.71 0.41
C SER A 93 -15.36 -11.09 1.87
N LEU A 94 -15.52 -10.12 2.77
CA LEU A 94 -15.29 -10.37 4.21
C LEU A 94 -16.09 -9.42 5.09
N TYR A 95 -16.41 -9.90 6.29
CA TYR A 95 -16.91 -9.07 7.37
C TYR A 95 -15.79 -8.24 7.97
N LEU A 96 -16.07 -6.98 8.27
CA LEU A 96 -15.16 -6.02 8.84
C LEU A 96 -15.59 -5.67 10.27
N SER A 97 -14.76 -5.96 11.25
CA SER A 97 -14.86 -5.43 12.60
C SER A 97 -14.70 -3.90 12.60
N GLN A 98 -15.01 -3.25 13.70
CA GLN A 98 -14.85 -1.80 13.82
C GLN A 98 -13.42 -1.33 13.49
N ALA A 99 -12.40 -2.03 13.98
CA ALA A 99 -11.01 -1.69 13.72
C ALA A 99 -10.63 -1.87 12.24
N GLU A 100 -11.07 -2.98 11.63
CA GLU A 100 -10.85 -3.25 10.19
C GLU A 100 -11.59 -2.23 9.31
N MET A 101 -12.79 -1.81 9.69
CA MET A 101 -13.55 -0.78 8.97
C MET A 101 -12.87 0.59 9.04
N MET A 102 -12.35 0.98 10.22
CA MET A 102 -11.57 2.21 10.36
C MET A 102 -10.31 2.16 9.50
N SER A 103 -9.54 1.08 9.56
CA SER A 103 -8.32 0.92 8.77
C SER A 103 -8.60 0.97 7.26
N LEU A 104 -9.72 0.39 6.82
CA LEU A 104 -10.13 0.46 5.42
C LEU A 104 -10.52 1.89 5.01
N THR A 105 -11.25 2.60 5.86
CA THR A 105 -11.61 4.00 5.63
C THR A 105 -10.36 4.86 5.51
N ASP A 106 -9.43 4.78 6.46
CA ASP A 106 -8.16 5.49 6.45
C ASP A 106 -7.37 5.23 5.14
N THR A 107 -7.31 3.97 4.72
CA THR A 107 -6.61 3.58 3.49
C THR A 107 -7.26 4.14 2.23
N THR A 108 -8.59 4.18 2.18
CA THR A 108 -9.32 4.64 1.00
C THR A 108 -9.43 6.16 0.92
N THR A 109 -9.55 6.84 2.03
CA THR A 109 -9.47 8.31 2.08
C THR A 109 -8.04 8.79 1.84
N GLY A 110 -7.05 8.02 2.26
CA GLY A 110 -5.64 8.43 2.30
C GLY A 110 -5.36 9.37 3.46
N GLU A 111 -6.26 9.40 4.44
CA GLU A 111 -6.19 10.24 5.63
C GLU A 111 -6.46 9.41 6.89
N PHE A 112 -5.77 9.73 7.96
CA PHE A 112 -6.05 9.16 9.28
C PHE A 112 -5.77 10.16 10.40
N GLY A 113 -6.53 10.05 11.47
CA GLY A 113 -6.27 10.80 12.69
C GLY A 113 -5.09 10.18 13.45
N GLY A 114 -4.02 10.95 13.67
CA GLY A 114 -2.85 10.42 14.36
C GLY A 114 -1.68 11.40 14.46
N VAL A 115 -0.49 10.86 14.70
CA VAL A 115 0.73 11.65 14.92
C VAL A 115 1.67 11.69 13.70
N GLY A 116 1.43 10.85 12.67
CA GLY A 116 2.23 10.86 11.44
C GLY A 116 3.56 10.13 11.53
N LEU A 117 3.52 8.86 11.92
CA LEU A 117 4.70 7.99 12.00
C LEU A 117 4.51 6.72 11.15
N TYR A 118 5.55 6.35 10.42
CA TYR A 118 5.74 4.98 9.97
C TYR A 118 6.48 4.22 11.06
N VAL A 119 5.86 3.17 11.56
CA VAL A 119 6.40 2.38 12.68
C VAL A 119 6.46 0.90 12.33
N ASN A 120 7.39 0.20 12.96
CA ASN A 120 7.55 -1.25 12.84
C ASN A 120 7.77 -1.86 14.22
N LYS A 121 7.28 -3.08 14.43
CA LYS A 121 7.55 -3.87 15.63
C LYS A 121 7.93 -5.28 15.25
N ILE A 122 9.02 -5.76 15.79
CA ILE A 122 9.43 -7.16 15.61
C ILE A 122 8.41 -8.05 16.32
N ASP A 123 8.02 -9.16 15.67
CA ASP A 123 7.10 -10.13 16.27
C ASP A 123 7.64 -10.60 17.63
N PRO A 124 6.83 -10.54 18.71
CA PRO A 124 7.26 -10.96 20.04
C PRO A 124 7.87 -12.36 20.09
N SER A 125 7.40 -13.30 19.24
CA SER A 125 7.95 -14.66 19.17
C SER A 125 9.39 -14.72 18.62
N THR A 126 9.82 -13.70 17.90
CA THR A 126 11.20 -13.51 17.41
C THR A 126 12.00 -12.58 18.32
N ALA A 127 11.36 -11.64 18.99
CA ALA A 127 11.97 -10.70 19.92
C ALA A 127 12.52 -11.40 21.19
N GLU A 128 11.89 -12.48 21.67
CA GLU A 128 12.39 -13.29 22.79
C GLU A 128 13.79 -13.89 22.54
N LYS A 129 14.21 -13.98 21.29
CA LYS A 129 15.55 -14.48 20.88
C LYS A 129 16.56 -13.34 20.71
N SER A 130 16.11 -12.09 20.76
CA SER A 130 16.98 -10.92 20.62
C SER A 130 17.61 -10.58 21.97
N THR A 131 18.91 -10.29 21.97
CA THR A 131 19.64 -9.79 23.13
C THR A 131 19.58 -8.28 23.27
N GLU A 132 18.98 -7.57 22.28
CA GLU A 132 18.90 -6.12 22.30
C GLU A 132 17.56 -5.64 22.88
N ILE A 133 17.62 -4.79 23.89
CA ILE A 133 16.44 -4.20 24.55
C ILE A 133 15.57 -3.45 23.54
N ARG A 134 16.16 -2.82 22.51
CA ARG A 134 15.45 -2.07 21.48
C ARG A 134 14.48 -2.92 20.66
N ASP A 135 14.81 -4.17 20.42
CA ASP A 135 14.02 -5.08 19.58
C ASP A 135 12.67 -5.46 20.23
N ARG A 136 12.48 -5.11 21.51
CA ARG A 136 11.23 -5.28 22.27
C ARG A 136 10.26 -4.12 22.05
N TYR A 137 10.75 -2.98 21.56
CA TYR A 137 10.00 -1.75 21.39
C TYR A 137 9.56 -1.53 19.94
N VAL A 138 8.89 -0.42 19.70
CA VAL A 138 8.37 -0.06 18.38
C VAL A 138 9.33 0.91 17.70
N GLU A 139 9.98 0.48 16.63
CA GLU A 139 10.90 1.32 15.85
C GLU A 139 10.12 2.35 15.03
N VAL A 140 10.52 3.61 15.12
CA VAL A 140 10.13 4.65 14.18
C VAL A 140 10.94 4.47 12.90
N VAL A 141 10.28 3.97 11.85
CA VAL A 141 10.91 3.82 10.53
C VAL A 141 11.18 5.19 9.92
N ALA A 142 10.19 6.08 9.96
CA ALA A 142 10.31 7.49 9.60
C ALA A 142 9.11 8.30 10.11
N PRO A 143 9.28 9.56 10.54
CA PRO A 143 8.18 10.49 10.64
C PRO A 143 7.71 10.93 9.24
N ILE A 144 6.42 11.15 9.06
CA ILE A 144 5.85 11.74 7.85
C ILE A 144 6.12 13.25 7.91
N GLU A 145 6.64 13.81 6.83
CA GLU A 145 6.97 15.24 6.76
C GLU A 145 5.74 16.11 7.05
N ASP A 146 5.98 17.23 7.75
CA ASP A 146 4.95 18.20 8.17
C ASP A 146 3.82 17.64 9.04
N THR A 147 4.08 16.58 9.80
CA THR A 147 3.15 16.00 10.77
C THR A 147 3.55 16.32 12.22
N PRO A 148 2.66 16.10 13.21
CA PRO A 148 2.99 16.33 14.62
C PRO A 148 4.28 15.66 15.08
N ALA A 149 4.51 14.42 14.70
CA ALA A 149 5.73 13.70 15.07
C ALA A 149 6.99 14.31 14.42
N TRP A 150 6.89 14.68 13.16
CA TRP A 150 8.00 15.34 12.45
C TRP A 150 8.33 16.70 13.06
N ARG A 151 7.31 17.55 13.29
CA ARG A 151 7.48 18.87 13.91
C ARG A 151 8.01 18.81 15.35
N ALA A 152 7.67 17.76 16.09
CA ALA A 152 8.19 17.52 17.43
C ALA A 152 9.65 17.01 17.45
N GLY A 153 10.21 16.64 16.27
CA GLY A 153 11.58 16.17 16.16
C GLY A 153 11.78 14.70 16.49
N LEU A 154 10.77 13.85 16.30
CA LEU A 154 10.98 12.41 16.24
C LEU A 154 11.81 12.07 15.01
N LEU A 155 12.66 11.08 15.13
CA LEU A 155 13.63 10.71 14.08
C LEU A 155 13.47 9.24 13.69
N ALA A 156 13.91 8.91 12.50
CA ALA A 156 14.08 7.52 12.09
C ALA A 156 15.06 6.82 13.04
N GLY A 157 14.73 5.60 13.45
CA GLY A 157 15.51 4.82 14.41
C GLY A 157 15.25 5.14 15.88
N ASP A 158 14.36 6.07 16.25
CA ASP A 158 13.83 6.16 17.62
C ASP A 158 13.08 4.88 17.94
N ALA A 159 13.15 4.40 19.19
CA ALA A 159 12.37 3.27 19.66
C ALA A 159 11.31 3.75 20.66
N ILE A 160 10.03 3.69 20.28
CA ILE A 160 8.92 4.02 21.19
C ILE A 160 8.87 2.98 22.30
N THR A 161 9.01 3.41 23.53
CA THR A 161 9.03 2.57 24.72
C THR A 161 7.71 2.62 25.48
N ARG A 162 7.03 3.78 25.48
CA ARG A 162 5.73 3.97 26.16
C ARG A 162 4.80 4.84 25.31
N ILE A 163 3.50 4.59 25.47
CA ILE A 163 2.43 5.42 24.92
C ILE A 163 1.42 5.65 26.06
N ASP A 164 1.14 6.93 26.38
CA ASP A 164 0.29 7.37 27.48
C ASP A 164 0.67 6.75 28.84
N GLY A 165 1.98 6.52 29.05
CA GLY A 165 2.55 5.93 30.25
C GLY A 165 2.61 4.39 30.25
N ASP A 166 1.91 3.71 29.37
CA ASP A 166 1.92 2.25 29.25
C ASP A 166 3.11 1.78 28.42
N ASP A 167 3.78 0.73 28.89
CA ASP A 167 4.89 0.09 28.17
C ASP A 167 4.39 -0.63 26.92
N VAL A 168 5.08 -0.44 25.79
CA VAL A 168 4.68 -1.03 24.52
C VAL A 168 5.23 -2.44 24.28
N ASP A 169 6.07 -2.96 25.16
CA ASP A 169 6.70 -4.28 25.02
C ASP A 169 5.66 -5.40 24.80
N SER A 170 4.61 -5.41 25.64
CA SER A 170 3.54 -6.42 25.61
C SER A 170 2.44 -6.16 24.58
N LEU A 171 2.43 -4.99 23.92
CA LEU A 171 1.38 -4.63 22.97
C LEU A 171 1.62 -5.28 21.61
N THR A 172 0.54 -5.68 20.95
CA THR A 172 0.59 -6.03 19.52
C THR A 172 0.77 -4.77 18.67
N MET A 173 1.19 -4.93 17.40
CA MET A 173 1.31 -3.80 16.48
C MET A 173 -0.03 -3.06 16.30
N ASP A 174 -1.14 -3.79 16.24
CA ASP A 174 -2.48 -3.19 16.10
C ASP A 174 -2.83 -2.33 17.32
N GLN A 175 -2.55 -2.80 18.53
CA GLN A 175 -2.75 -2.04 19.77
C GLN A 175 -1.88 -0.78 19.84
N VAL A 176 -0.65 -0.85 19.32
CA VAL A 176 0.23 0.32 19.19
C VAL A 176 -0.35 1.34 18.22
N LEU A 177 -0.78 0.87 17.03
CA LEU A 177 -1.40 1.75 16.04
C LEU A 177 -2.69 2.40 16.57
N GLU A 178 -3.53 1.65 17.25
CA GLU A 178 -4.77 2.15 17.87
C GLU A 178 -4.48 3.29 18.88
N ARG A 179 -3.39 3.19 19.65
CA ARG A 179 -3.00 4.22 20.63
C ARG A 179 -2.35 5.45 19.99
N LEU A 180 -1.53 5.28 18.96
CA LEU A 180 -0.92 6.40 18.22
C LEU A 180 -1.94 7.14 17.36
N ARG A 181 -2.96 6.44 16.84
CA ARG A 181 -4.11 7.01 16.16
C ARG A 181 -5.09 7.61 17.18
N GLY A 182 -6.10 8.28 16.67
CA GLY A 182 -7.19 8.82 17.48
C GLY A 182 -7.79 10.07 16.90
N GLN A 183 -8.75 10.65 17.62
CA GLN A 183 -9.47 11.83 17.17
C GLN A 183 -8.52 13.03 17.03
N PRO A 184 -8.51 13.72 15.87
CA PRO A 184 -7.74 14.94 15.69
C PRO A 184 -8.04 15.97 16.79
N GLY A 185 -7.01 16.65 17.27
CA GLY A 185 -7.10 17.60 18.38
C GLY A 185 -6.92 17.01 19.77
N THR A 186 -6.81 15.68 19.91
CA THR A 186 -6.44 15.01 21.16
C THR A 186 -4.93 14.85 21.28
N ASP A 187 -4.42 14.79 22.51
CA ASP A 187 -2.99 14.61 22.75
C ASP A 187 -2.67 13.13 23.04
N VAL A 188 -1.43 12.73 22.75
CA VAL A 188 -0.84 11.45 23.13
C VAL A 188 0.58 11.67 23.64
N ALA A 189 0.90 11.09 24.78
CA ALA A 189 2.26 11.11 25.34
C ALA A 189 3.06 9.91 24.80
N VAL A 190 4.26 10.17 24.24
CA VAL A 190 5.12 9.15 23.66
C VAL A 190 6.52 9.27 24.24
N SER A 191 7.00 8.18 24.88
CA SER A 191 8.39 8.08 25.32
C SER A 191 9.19 7.30 24.29
N VAL A 192 10.34 7.80 23.90
CA VAL A 192 11.23 7.13 22.95
C VAL A 192 12.64 6.97 23.51
N LEU A 193 13.26 5.85 23.19
CA LEU A 193 14.68 5.62 23.38
C LEU A 193 15.43 6.02 22.10
N ARG A 194 16.22 7.09 22.19
CA ARG A 194 17.09 7.55 21.11
C ARG A 194 18.54 7.14 21.35
N GLY A 195 19.14 6.49 20.39
CA GLY A 195 20.46 5.91 20.58
C GLY A 195 20.42 4.72 21.56
N THR A 196 21.41 4.60 22.44
CA THR A 196 21.53 3.45 23.36
C THR A 196 20.96 3.70 24.75
N ALA A 197 20.76 4.96 25.16
CA ALA A 197 20.40 5.28 26.54
C ALA A 197 19.57 6.56 26.76
N THR A 198 19.31 7.37 25.74
CA THR A 198 18.62 8.65 25.93
C THR A 198 17.12 8.46 25.80
N ILE A 199 16.38 8.66 26.89
CA ILE A 199 14.92 8.69 26.88
C ILE A 199 14.46 10.13 26.63
N LEU A 200 13.58 10.30 25.67
CA LEU A 200 12.93 11.57 25.32
C LEU A 200 11.42 11.42 25.45
N GLU A 201 10.78 12.45 26.00
CA GLU A 201 9.33 12.50 26.20
C GLU A 201 8.73 13.51 25.22
N PHE A 202 7.68 13.11 24.51
CA PHE A 202 6.95 13.94 23.57
C PHE A 202 5.47 13.93 23.91
N THR A 203 4.83 15.10 23.88
CA THR A 203 3.38 15.21 23.86
C THR A 203 2.99 15.63 22.43
N LEU A 204 2.33 14.75 21.71
CA LEU A 204 1.98 14.93 20.32
C LEU A 204 0.47 15.16 20.19
N ARG A 205 0.09 16.27 19.57
CA ARG A 205 -1.31 16.53 19.26
C ARG A 205 -1.70 15.82 17.98
N ARG A 206 -2.67 14.93 18.04
CA ARG A 206 -3.15 14.21 16.84
C ARG A 206 -3.78 15.17 15.84
N GLU A 207 -3.47 14.99 14.59
CA GLU A 207 -4.00 15.75 13.46
C GLU A 207 -4.53 14.79 12.39
N VAL A 208 -5.22 15.33 11.39
CA VAL A 208 -5.52 14.59 10.15
C VAL A 208 -4.22 14.49 9.37
N ILE A 209 -3.72 13.28 9.19
CA ILE A 209 -2.49 12.98 8.45
C ILE A 209 -2.88 12.56 7.04
N GLN A 210 -2.46 13.32 6.04
CA GLN A 210 -2.59 12.96 4.63
C GLN A 210 -1.35 12.20 4.16
N VAL A 211 -1.55 11.02 3.58
CA VAL A 211 -0.47 10.26 2.94
C VAL A 211 -0.43 10.62 1.46
N PRO A 212 0.66 11.24 0.95
CA PRO A 212 0.74 11.61 -0.45
C PRO A 212 0.61 10.38 -1.37
N SER A 213 -0.45 10.34 -2.17
CA SER A 213 -0.70 9.28 -3.15
C SER A 213 -0.04 9.52 -4.50
N VAL A 214 0.42 10.76 -4.75
CA VAL A 214 1.15 11.16 -5.97
C VAL A 214 2.51 11.73 -5.58
N LYS A 215 3.58 11.23 -6.20
CA LYS A 215 4.94 11.75 -6.07
C LYS A 215 5.48 12.13 -7.43
N THR A 216 6.14 13.28 -7.53
CA THR A 216 6.63 13.82 -8.78
C THR A 216 8.09 14.20 -8.73
N THR A 217 8.74 14.14 -9.88
CA THR A 217 10.08 14.70 -10.08
C THR A 217 10.36 14.90 -11.57
N TRP A 218 11.52 15.42 -11.92
CA TRP A 218 11.96 15.62 -13.31
C TRP A 218 13.17 14.74 -13.61
N ILE A 219 13.23 14.23 -14.84
CA ILE A 219 14.39 13.51 -15.39
C ILE A 219 14.94 14.35 -16.54
N GLY A 220 16.01 15.06 -16.29
CA GLY A 220 16.47 16.10 -17.21
C GLY A 220 15.50 17.27 -17.27
N GLU A 221 15.37 17.89 -18.44
CA GLU A 221 14.56 19.09 -18.62
C GLU A 221 13.18 18.82 -19.23
N ASP A 222 12.96 17.65 -19.82
CA ASP A 222 11.82 17.36 -20.70
C ASP A 222 10.97 16.13 -20.31
N ILE A 223 11.45 15.28 -19.39
CA ILE A 223 10.71 14.11 -18.94
C ILE A 223 10.12 14.38 -17.56
N ALA A 224 8.80 14.47 -17.48
CA ALA A 224 8.07 14.48 -16.23
C ALA A 224 7.92 13.04 -15.70
N TYR A 225 8.18 12.85 -14.41
CA TYR A 225 7.94 11.60 -13.72
C TYR A 225 6.85 11.78 -12.67
N LEU A 226 5.85 10.91 -12.70
CA LEU A 226 4.74 10.88 -11.77
C LEU A 226 4.51 9.45 -11.29
N ARG A 227 4.61 9.22 -9.99
CA ARG A 227 4.28 7.95 -9.37
C ARG A 227 2.97 8.05 -8.62
N ILE A 228 2.04 7.14 -8.89
CA ILE A 228 0.82 6.96 -8.11
C ILE A 228 1.04 5.76 -7.21
N THR A 229 1.08 5.99 -5.89
CA THR A 229 1.29 4.92 -4.91
C THR A 229 0.01 4.17 -4.57
N GLN A 230 -1.13 4.86 -4.65
CA GLN A 230 -2.47 4.31 -4.43
C GLN A 230 -3.52 5.28 -5.01
N PHE A 231 -4.72 4.78 -5.32
CA PHE A 231 -5.86 5.63 -5.71
C PHE A 231 -6.75 5.92 -4.51
N THR A 232 -6.56 7.08 -3.88
CA THR A 232 -7.34 7.60 -2.75
C THR A 232 -8.30 8.70 -3.18
N ALA A 233 -9.10 9.23 -2.27
CA ALA A 233 -10.00 10.35 -2.52
C ALA A 233 -9.26 11.60 -3.04
N HIS A 234 -8.00 11.81 -2.62
CA HIS A 234 -7.18 12.97 -2.98
C HIS A 234 -6.31 12.77 -4.22
N THR A 235 -6.26 11.56 -4.78
CA THR A 235 -5.34 11.24 -5.90
C THR A 235 -5.63 12.07 -7.14
N THR A 236 -6.91 12.31 -7.46
CA THR A 236 -7.29 13.11 -8.65
C THR A 236 -6.79 14.54 -8.55
N GLU A 237 -6.99 15.19 -7.41
CA GLU A 237 -6.54 16.58 -7.19
C GLU A 237 -5.00 16.69 -7.20
N ALA A 238 -4.32 15.75 -6.54
CA ALA A 238 -2.87 15.71 -6.54
C ALA A 238 -2.30 15.45 -7.95
N PHE A 239 -2.94 14.59 -8.74
CA PHE A 239 -2.59 14.33 -10.12
C PHE A 239 -2.78 15.58 -11.00
N ASP A 240 -3.93 16.26 -10.90
CA ASP A 240 -4.23 17.48 -11.65
C ASP A 240 -3.23 18.60 -11.32
N THR A 241 -2.86 18.75 -10.05
CA THR A 241 -1.84 19.70 -9.60
C THR A 241 -0.48 19.39 -10.24
N ALA A 242 -0.06 18.13 -10.24
CA ALA A 242 1.17 17.69 -10.86
C ALA A 242 1.20 17.96 -12.38
N VAL A 243 0.13 17.60 -13.09
CA VAL A 243 0.02 17.81 -14.54
C VAL A 243 0.04 19.29 -14.89
N LYS A 244 -0.60 20.13 -14.07
CA LYS A 244 -0.56 21.59 -14.25
C LYS A 244 0.86 22.15 -14.10
N GLU A 245 1.62 21.68 -13.12
CA GLU A 245 3.03 22.05 -12.95
C GLU A 245 3.87 21.61 -14.16
N PHE A 246 3.69 20.37 -14.62
CA PHE A 246 4.39 19.86 -15.80
C PHE A 246 4.07 20.67 -17.05
N THR A 247 2.80 21.02 -17.25
CA THR A 247 2.35 21.83 -18.37
C THR A 247 3.00 23.24 -18.34
N THR A 248 3.08 23.84 -17.18
CA THR A 248 3.72 25.17 -17.00
C THR A 248 5.22 25.13 -17.36
N LYS A 249 5.89 24.02 -17.08
CA LYS A 249 7.31 23.81 -17.40
C LYS A 249 7.57 23.27 -18.82
N GLY A 250 6.51 22.91 -19.55
CA GLY A 250 6.60 22.52 -20.96
C GLY A 250 7.11 21.10 -21.19
N TYR A 251 6.64 20.10 -20.39
CA TYR A 251 7.00 18.71 -20.61
C TYR A 251 6.53 18.17 -21.96
N SER A 252 7.33 17.28 -22.56
CA SER A 252 7.00 16.59 -23.82
C SER A 252 6.90 15.07 -23.66
N LYS A 253 7.35 14.57 -22.52
CA LYS A 253 7.42 13.15 -22.17
C LYS A 253 6.96 12.94 -20.75
N LEU A 254 6.25 11.83 -20.50
CA LEU A 254 5.72 11.50 -19.18
C LEU A 254 6.00 10.03 -18.85
N ILE A 255 6.52 9.78 -17.66
CA ILE A 255 6.55 8.45 -17.05
C ILE A 255 5.49 8.42 -15.96
N VAL A 256 4.54 7.48 -16.06
CA VAL A 256 3.57 7.18 -15.00
C VAL A 256 4.00 5.87 -14.34
N ASP A 257 4.44 5.94 -13.10
CA ASP A 257 4.88 4.76 -12.35
C ASP A 257 3.74 4.22 -11.47
N LEU A 258 3.26 3.05 -11.81
CA LEU A 258 2.22 2.31 -11.09
C LEU A 258 2.79 1.07 -10.39
N ARG A 259 4.09 0.90 -10.34
CA ARG A 259 4.73 -0.25 -9.66
C ARG A 259 4.42 -0.23 -8.17
N ASN A 260 4.10 -1.42 -7.63
CA ASN A 260 3.65 -1.60 -6.25
C ASN A 260 2.42 -0.75 -5.88
N ASN A 261 1.58 -0.38 -6.85
CA ASN A 261 0.31 0.29 -6.61
C ASN A 261 -0.81 -0.74 -6.43
N PRO A 262 -1.35 -0.92 -5.23
CA PRO A 262 -2.36 -1.94 -4.96
C PRO A 262 -3.74 -1.62 -5.55
N GLY A 263 -3.92 -0.46 -6.15
CA GLY A 263 -5.21 0.02 -6.61
C GLY A 263 -5.81 1.09 -5.69
N GLY A 264 -7.09 0.99 -5.42
CA GLY A 264 -7.85 1.94 -4.59
C GLY A 264 -9.21 2.27 -5.18
N LEU A 265 -9.64 3.53 -5.09
CA LEU A 265 -10.98 3.96 -5.49
C LEU A 265 -11.18 3.93 -7.00
N LEU A 266 -12.26 3.29 -7.44
CA LEU A 266 -12.64 3.21 -8.85
C LEU A 266 -12.97 4.59 -9.44
N GLU A 267 -13.65 5.44 -8.68
CA GLU A 267 -13.94 6.81 -9.12
C GLU A 267 -12.67 7.64 -9.34
N ALA A 268 -11.67 7.48 -8.46
CA ALA A 268 -10.41 8.21 -8.58
C ALA A 268 -9.66 7.79 -9.86
N VAL A 269 -9.55 6.48 -10.13
CA VAL A 269 -8.87 6.00 -11.34
C VAL A 269 -9.63 6.35 -12.61
N ALA A 270 -10.97 6.32 -12.60
CA ALA A 270 -11.77 6.73 -13.75
C ALA A 270 -11.55 8.22 -14.09
N LYS A 271 -11.53 9.10 -13.08
CA LYS A 271 -11.22 10.52 -13.24
C LYS A 271 -9.79 10.76 -13.74
N VAL A 272 -8.80 10.11 -13.13
CA VAL A 272 -7.40 10.19 -13.60
C VAL A 272 -7.28 9.66 -15.04
N GLY A 273 -7.95 8.55 -15.37
CA GLY A 273 -8.00 8.01 -16.73
C GLY A 273 -8.56 9.01 -17.73
N GLY A 274 -9.62 9.76 -17.36
CA GLY A 274 -10.20 10.82 -18.19
C GLY A 274 -9.20 11.92 -18.56
N ARG A 275 -8.16 12.17 -17.76
CA ARG A 275 -7.12 13.17 -18.08
C ARG A 275 -6.27 12.83 -19.31
N PHE A 276 -6.29 11.58 -19.72
CA PHE A 276 -5.54 11.09 -20.91
C PHE A 276 -6.35 11.08 -22.20
N PHE A 277 -7.69 11.24 -22.13
CA PHE A 277 -8.58 11.05 -23.26
C PHE A 277 -9.68 12.09 -23.33
N LYS A 278 -10.10 12.45 -24.55
CA LYS A 278 -11.22 13.38 -24.80
C LYS A 278 -12.57 12.73 -24.54
N ASP A 279 -12.71 11.46 -24.89
CA ASP A 279 -13.97 10.70 -24.86
C ASP A 279 -13.69 9.20 -24.68
N GLY A 280 -14.75 8.40 -24.68
CA GLY A 280 -14.72 6.94 -24.71
C GLY A 280 -14.44 6.28 -23.36
N VAL A 281 -14.61 4.97 -23.35
CA VAL A 281 -14.59 4.13 -22.15
C VAL A 281 -13.21 4.09 -21.51
N ILE A 282 -13.16 4.25 -20.22
CA ILE A 282 -11.98 4.00 -19.35
C ILE A 282 -12.07 2.60 -18.75
N VAL A 283 -13.24 2.26 -18.20
CA VAL A 283 -13.52 0.96 -17.60
C VAL A 283 -15.01 0.69 -17.59
N SER A 284 -15.42 -0.57 -17.68
CA SER A 284 -16.79 -0.99 -17.41
C SER A 284 -16.82 -2.05 -16.33
N THR A 285 -17.93 -2.07 -15.56
CA THR A 285 -18.19 -3.11 -14.57
C THR A 285 -19.41 -3.94 -15.00
N ARG A 286 -19.40 -5.23 -14.72
CA ARG A 286 -20.53 -6.13 -14.96
C ARG A 286 -20.83 -6.92 -13.69
N SER A 287 -22.06 -6.79 -13.23
CA SER A 287 -22.60 -7.50 -12.07
C SER A 287 -23.62 -8.56 -12.49
N ARG A 288 -23.91 -9.50 -11.60
CA ARG A 288 -25.05 -10.42 -11.71
C ARG A 288 -26.38 -9.66 -11.65
N VAL A 289 -26.40 -8.56 -10.90
CA VAL A 289 -27.54 -7.64 -10.81
C VAL A 289 -27.31 -6.53 -11.83
N ALA A 290 -28.19 -6.43 -12.82
CA ALA A 290 -27.98 -5.55 -13.99
C ALA A 290 -27.77 -4.08 -13.59
N ASP A 291 -28.55 -3.58 -12.62
CA ASP A 291 -28.50 -2.18 -12.14
C ASP A 291 -27.19 -1.85 -11.39
N GLU A 292 -26.39 -2.86 -11.04
CA GLU A 292 -25.08 -2.71 -10.41
C GLU A 292 -23.93 -2.64 -11.46
N SER A 293 -24.26 -2.70 -12.74
CA SER A 293 -23.29 -2.58 -13.83
C SER A 293 -23.14 -1.13 -14.25
N SER A 294 -21.90 -0.71 -14.52
CA SER A 294 -21.58 0.70 -14.83
C SER A 294 -20.52 0.81 -15.91
N VAL A 295 -20.55 1.92 -16.64
CA VAL A 295 -19.53 2.30 -17.62
C VAL A 295 -18.98 3.67 -17.21
N PHE A 296 -17.67 3.75 -17.08
CA PHE A 296 -16.96 5.00 -16.79
C PHE A 296 -16.26 5.46 -18.06
N GLU A 297 -16.60 6.65 -18.50
CA GLU A 297 -16.09 7.26 -19.73
C GLU A 297 -15.36 8.57 -19.43
N ALA A 298 -14.45 8.94 -20.32
CA ALA A 298 -13.83 10.26 -20.29
C ALA A 298 -14.89 11.34 -20.59
N GLN A 299 -14.89 12.41 -19.78
CA GLN A 299 -15.93 13.46 -19.81
C GLN A 299 -15.50 14.71 -20.58
N GLY A 300 -14.49 14.62 -21.44
CA GLY A 300 -13.97 15.78 -22.19
C GLY A 300 -13.00 16.64 -21.41
N ASP A 301 -12.51 16.15 -20.27
CA ASP A 301 -11.61 16.83 -19.33
C ASP A 301 -10.14 16.43 -19.50
N GLN A 302 -9.75 16.09 -20.74
CA GLN A 302 -8.36 15.76 -21.08
C GLN A 302 -7.42 16.92 -20.76
N THR A 303 -6.41 16.66 -19.93
CA THR A 303 -5.37 17.65 -19.55
C THR A 303 -3.99 17.28 -20.07
N ILE A 304 -3.77 16.03 -20.45
CA ILE A 304 -2.50 15.57 -21.01
C ILE A 304 -2.59 15.59 -22.55
N PRO A 305 -1.84 16.48 -23.23
CA PRO A 305 -1.90 16.60 -24.68
C PRO A 305 -1.53 15.30 -25.42
N ASP A 306 -2.17 15.04 -26.56
CA ASP A 306 -1.89 13.85 -27.37
C ASP A 306 -0.43 13.79 -27.87
N SER A 307 0.23 14.95 -27.97
CA SER A 307 1.64 15.05 -28.37
C SER A 307 2.62 14.54 -27.32
N VAL A 308 2.21 14.42 -26.06
CA VAL A 308 3.08 13.92 -24.97
C VAL A 308 3.27 12.43 -25.12
N LYS A 309 4.53 11.98 -25.26
CA LYS A 309 4.90 10.56 -25.27
C LYS A 309 4.83 10.01 -23.86
N ILE A 310 4.15 8.86 -23.67
CA ILE A 310 3.90 8.29 -22.33
C ILE A 310 4.44 6.87 -22.22
N ILE A 311 5.17 6.60 -21.13
CA ILE A 311 5.48 5.25 -20.67
C ILE A 311 4.81 5.02 -19.32
N VAL A 312 4.18 3.86 -19.16
CA VAL A 312 3.65 3.39 -17.88
C VAL A 312 4.52 2.26 -17.36
N LEU A 313 5.02 2.40 -16.14
CA LEU A 313 5.76 1.35 -15.46
C LEU A 313 4.78 0.51 -14.63
N VAL A 314 4.83 -0.79 -14.81
CA VAL A 314 3.98 -1.75 -14.10
C VAL A 314 4.78 -2.93 -13.59
N ASP A 315 4.31 -3.58 -12.52
CA ASP A 315 4.88 -4.78 -11.96
C ASP A 315 3.80 -5.71 -11.39
N LYS A 316 4.22 -6.84 -10.83
CA LYS A 316 3.33 -7.80 -10.14
C LYS A 316 2.60 -7.21 -8.91
N GLY A 317 3.04 -6.07 -8.39
CA GLY A 317 2.39 -5.31 -7.32
C GLY A 317 1.36 -4.30 -7.84
N SER A 318 1.32 -4.06 -9.16
CA SER A 318 0.30 -3.21 -9.80
C SER A 318 -1.02 -3.99 -9.86
N ALA A 319 -2.06 -3.54 -9.15
CA ALA A 319 -3.31 -4.28 -9.04
C ALA A 319 -4.55 -3.39 -9.14
N SER A 320 -5.70 -3.98 -9.51
CA SER A 320 -7.02 -3.36 -9.43
C SER A 320 -7.08 -2.01 -10.18
N ALA A 321 -7.26 -0.87 -9.49
CA ALA A 321 -7.31 0.46 -10.12
C ALA A 321 -6.04 0.77 -10.94
N ALA A 322 -4.85 0.30 -10.54
CA ALA A 322 -3.64 0.43 -11.34
C ALA A 322 -3.74 -0.36 -12.66
N GLU A 323 -4.41 -1.52 -12.64
CA GLU A 323 -4.67 -2.32 -13.83
C GLU A 323 -5.73 -1.69 -14.73
N ILE A 324 -6.72 -1.00 -14.14
CA ILE A 324 -7.71 -0.21 -14.88
C ILE A 324 -7.01 0.88 -15.68
N LEU A 325 -6.15 1.70 -15.04
CA LEU A 325 -5.45 2.78 -15.73
C LEU A 325 -4.49 2.24 -16.78
N SER A 326 -3.64 1.26 -16.43
CA SER A 326 -2.70 0.67 -17.38
C SER A 326 -3.39 -0.02 -18.55
N GLY A 327 -4.49 -0.75 -18.30
CA GLY A 327 -5.31 -1.39 -19.32
C GLY A 327 -5.97 -0.39 -20.25
N ALA A 328 -6.55 0.69 -19.72
CA ALA A 328 -7.14 1.74 -20.52
C ALA A 328 -6.12 2.44 -21.43
N LEU A 329 -4.95 2.78 -20.88
CA LEU A 329 -3.87 3.41 -21.63
C LEU A 329 -3.30 2.49 -22.73
N LYS A 330 -3.22 1.19 -22.46
CA LYS A 330 -2.79 0.18 -23.42
C LYS A 330 -3.81 -0.02 -24.53
N ASP A 331 -5.05 -0.36 -24.18
CA ASP A 331 -6.11 -0.70 -25.14
C ASP A 331 -6.42 0.46 -26.09
N ARG A 332 -6.31 1.68 -25.59
CA ARG A 332 -6.54 2.90 -26.39
C ARG A 332 -5.26 3.46 -27.03
N LYS A 333 -4.17 2.70 -27.00
CA LYS A 333 -2.89 3.04 -27.65
C LYS A 333 -2.35 4.41 -27.23
N ARG A 334 -2.53 4.77 -25.94
CA ARG A 334 -2.12 6.09 -25.41
C ARG A 334 -0.75 6.07 -24.76
N ALA A 335 -0.32 4.92 -24.27
CA ALA A 335 0.96 4.77 -23.60
C ALA A 335 1.63 3.43 -23.91
N TRP A 336 2.96 3.43 -23.85
CA TRP A 336 3.75 2.20 -23.86
C TRP A 336 3.87 1.65 -22.45
N LEU A 337 3.51 0.39 -22.22
CA LEU A 337 3.66 -0.28 -20.93
C LEU A 337 4.99 -1.04 -20.88
N LEU A 338 5.73 -0.84 -19.79
CA LEU A 338 7.04 -1.44 -19.54
C LEU A 338 7.10 -2.04 -18.13
N GLY A 339 7.67 -3.23 -17.98
CA GLY A 339 7.88 -3.89 -16.70
C GLY A 339 7.38 -5.32 -16.64
N GLU A 340 6.60 -5.70 -15.63
CA GLU A 340 6.08 -7.05 -15.44
C GLU A 340 4.57 -7.11 -15.70
N THR A 341 4.06 -8.32 -15.93
CA THR A 341 2.61 -8.57 -15.94
C THR A 341 2.03 -8.20 -14.57
N THR A 342 0.93 -7.47 -14.57
CA THR A 342 0.28 -6.99 -13.35
C THR A 342 -0.40 -8.13 -12.58
N TYR A 343 -0.91 -7.84 -11.40
CA TYR A 343 -1.42 -8.83 -10.44
C TYR A 343 -2.59 -9.69 -10.97
N GLY A 344 -3.52 -9.11 -11.72
CA GLY A 344 -4.71 -9.81 -12.21
C GLY A 344 -5.90 -9.78 -11.25
N LYS A 345 -6.20 -8.61 -10.64
CA LYS A 345 -7.39 -8.43 -9.83
C LYS A 345 -8.51 -7.76 -10.61
N GLY A 346 -9.40 -8.57 -11.19
CA GLY A 346 -10.52 -8.11 -12.01
C GLY A 346 -11.86 -7.98 -11.27
N SER A 347 -11.89 -8.07 -9.95
CA SER A 347 -13.10 -8.00 -9.13
C SER A 347 -13.29 -6.62 -8.48
N VAL A 348 -14.54 -6.18 -8.43
CA VAL A 348 -14.99 -4.93 -7.81
C VAL A 348 -15.66 -5.25 -6.48
N GLN A 349 -15.15 -4.68 -5.41
CA GLN A 349 -15.75 -4.80 -4.08
C GLN A 349 -16.50 -3.53 -3.72
N GLN A 350 -17.67 -3.71 -3.12
CA GLN A 350 -18.41 -2.66 -2.45
C GLN A 350 -18.23 -2.82 -0.93
N VAL A 351 -17.98 -1.71 -0.26
CA VAL A 351 -17.98 -1.65 1.21
C VAL A 351 -19.33 -1.16 1.66
N ILE A 352 -19.96 -1.95 2.51
CA ILE A 352 -21.29 -1.65 3.05
C ILE A 352 -21.13 -1.49 4.56
N PRO A 353 -21.24 -0.25 5.07
CA PRO A 353 -21.17 0.01 6.50
C PRO A 353 -22.42 -0.53 7.20
N PHE A 354 -22.25 -1.09 8.38
CA PHE A 354 -23.29 -1.60 9.23
C PHE A 354 -22.98 -1.19 10.69
N ASP A 355 -23.59 -0.13 11.15
CA ASP A 355 -23.26 0.53 12.43
C ASP A 355 -21.75 0.88 12.51
N LYS A 356 -21.02 0.37 13.49
CA LYS A 356 -19.58 0.57 13.65
C LYS A 356 -18.73 -0.46 12.90
N THR A 357 -19.36 -1.49 12.37
CA THR A 357 -18.78 -2.58 11.60
C THR A 357 -19.15 -2.42 10.13
N GLY A 358 -18.90 -3.42 9.31
CA GLY A 358 -19.33 -3.43 7.93
C GLY A 358 -18.94 -4.73 7.24
N PHE A 359 -19.12 -4.75 5.95
CA PHE A 359 -18.63 -5.84 5.15
C PHE A 359 -18.21 -5.36 3.76
N LYS A 360 -17.32 -6.08 3.20
CA LYS A 360 -16.85 -5.91 1.85
C LYS A 360 -17.32 -7.10 1.04
N LEU A 361 -17.98 -6.85 -0.09
CA LEU A 361 -18.55 -7.88 -0.94
C LEU A 361 -18.15 -7.65 -2.40
N THR A 362 -17.75 -8.71 -3.08
CA THR A 362 -17.52 -8.68 -4.53
C THR A 362 -18.86 -8.60 -5.25
N MET A 363 -19.15 -7.43 -5.83
CA MET A 363 -20.42 -7.12 -6.48
C MET A 363 -20.34 -7.22 -7.99
N ALA A 364 -19.16 -6.98 -8.59
CA ALA A 364 -18.99 -6.96 -10.04
C ALA A 364 -17.57 -7.38 -10.45
N ARG A 365 -17.39 -7.55 -11.75
CA ARG A 365 -16.08 -7.64 -12.40
C ARG A 365 -15.88 -6.45 -13.31
N TYR A 366 -14.64 -5.97 -13.42
CA TYR A 366 -14.33 -4.90 -14.34
C TYR A 366 -13.66 -5.40 -15.62
N TYR A 367 -13.85 -4.62 -16.67
CA TYR A 367 -13.39 -4.90 -18.02
C TYR A 367 -12.70 -3.67 -18.58
N THR A 368 -11.60 -3.89 -19.26
CA THR A 368 -10.87 -2.84 -19.97
C THR A 368 -11.69 -2.31 -21.16
N PRO A 369 -11.31 -1.21 -21.80
CA PRO A 369 -12.02 -0.69 -22.99
C PRO A 369 -12.20 -1.72 -24.11
N SER A 370 -11.26 -2.62 -24.30
CA SER A 370 -11.37 -3.72 -25.28
C SER A 370 -12.32 -4.85 -24.84
N GLY A 371 -12.92 -4.76 -23.65
CA GLY A 371 -13.83 -5.76 -23.10
C GLY A 371 -13.15 -6.98 -22.47
N VAL A 372 -11.85 -6.91 -22.22
CA VAL A 372 -11.08 -7.99 -21.59
C VAL A 372 -11.25 -7.91 -20.07
N ASN A 373 -11.63 -9.03 -19.46
CA ASN A 373 -11.57 -9.20 -18.01
C ASN A 373 -10.14 -9.64 -17.64
N ILE A 374 -9.52 -8.93 -16.71
CA ILE A 374 -8.14 -9.17 -16.32
C ILE A 374 -8.00 -10.10 -15.09
N ASP A 375 -9.12 -10.60 -14.57
CA ASP A 375 -9.13 -11.44 -13.37
C ASP A 375 -8.22 -12.67 -13.55
N LYS A 376 -7.25 -12.82 -12.66
CA LYS A 376 -6.22 -13.87 -12.67
C LYS A 376 -5.29 -13.88 -13.90
N VAL A 377 -5.38 -12.87 -14.78
CA VAL A 377 -4.56 -12.76 -16.00
C VAL A 377 -3.61 -11.59 -15.93
N GLY A 378 -4.07 -10.45 -15.42
CA GLY A 378 -3.31 -9.21 -15.38
C GLY A 378 -3.21 -8.49 -16.72
N ILE A 379 -2.52 -7.37 -16.72
CA ILE A 379 -2.18 -6.60 -17.91
C ILE A 379 -0.74 -6.94 -18.31
N VAL A 380 -0.55 -7.59 -19.43
CA VAL A 380 0.78 -7.89 -19.98
C VAL A 380 1.36 -6.59 -20.57
N PRO A 381 2.56 -6.12 -20.20
CA PRO A 381 3.18 -4.95 -20.77
C PRO A 381 3.56 -5.15 -22.24
N HIS A 382 3.81 -4.07 -22.98
CA HIS A 382 4.33 -4.15 -24.34
C HIS A 382 5.77 -4.68 -24.39
N GLN A 383 6.56 -4.32 -23.38
CA GLN A 383 7.92 -4.84 -23.19
C GLN A 383 8.08 -5.33 -21.77
N THR A 384 8.39 -6.61 -21.64
CA THR A 384 8.71 -7.20 -20.34
C THR A 384 10.16 -6.90 -19.97
N LEU A 385 10.36 -6.34 -18.80
CA LEU A 385 11.69 -6.13 -18.20
C LEU A 385 11.59 -6.38 -16.69
N LEU A 386 12.36 -7.35 -16.24
CA LEU A 386 12.37 -7.80 -14.85
C LEU A 386 13.57 -7.21 -14.12
N GLU A 387 13.38 -6.77 -12.89
CA GLU A 387 14.51 -6.62 -11.98
C GLU A 387 15.03 -8.03 -11.62
N LYS A 388 16.37 -8.16 -11.55
CA LYS A 388 16.99 -9.43 -11.15
C LYS A 388 16.53 -9.77 -9.72
N GLU A 389 15.81 -10.86 -9.55
CA GLU A 389 15.51 -11.41 -8.23
C GLU A 389 16.77 -12.07 -7.63
N LEU A 390 16.93 -11.92 -6.31
CA LEU A 390 18.01 -12.61 -5.61
C LEU A 390 17.68 -14.11 -5.54
N THR A 391 18.70 -14.93 -5.78
CA THR A 391 18.62 -16.39 -5.58
C THR A 391 18.51 -16.71 -4.08
N ASP A 392 18.08 -17.94 -3.73
CA ASP A 392 18.01 -18.38 -2.33
C ASP A 392 19.36 -18.24 -1.60
N ALA A 393 20.47 -18.47 -2.31
CA ALA A 393 21.82 -18.29 -1.77
C ALA A 393 22.13 -16.81 -1.51
N GLU A 394 21.84 -15.92 -2.47
CA GLU A 394 21.99 -14.46 -2.33
C GLU A 394 21.09 -13.91 -1.20
N LEU A 395 19.87 -14.42 -1.06
CA LEU A 395 18.96 -14.08 0.05
C LEU A 395 19.52 -14.52 1.41
N GLY A 396 20.11 -15.72 1.48
CA GLY A 396 20.76 -16.21 2.69
C GLY A 396 21.97 -15.38 3.09
N GLU A 397 22.73 -14.90 2.10
CA GLU A 397 23.86 -13.99 2.33
C GLU A 397 23.39 -12.59 2.77
N TYR A 398 22.39 -12.07 2.11
CA TYR A 398 21.76 -10.80 2.48
C TYR A 398 21.27 -10.81 3.92
N ARG A 399 20.57 -11.89 4.33
CA ARG A 399 20.11 -12.05 5.71
C ARG A 399 21.26 -11.98 6.71
N LYS A 400 22.39 -12.63 6.43
CA LYS A 400 23.58 -12.57 7.30
C LYS A 400 24.12 -11.14 7.45
N LEU A 401 24.11 -10.36 6.35
CA LEU A 401 24.55 -8.94 6.39
C LEU A 401 23.58 -8.09 7.20
N LEU A 402 22.28 -8.35 7.13
CA LEU A 402 21.27 -7.68 7.94
C LEU A 402 21.41 -8.05 9.43
N ASP A 403 21.49 -9.35 9.74
CA ASP A 403 21.63 -9.83 11.13
C ASP A 403 22.90 -9.26 11.80
N ALA A 404 23.97 -9.10 11.01
CA ALA A 404 25.21 -8.47 11.45
C ALA A 404 25.14 -6.93 11.48
N LYS A 405 24.00 -6.31 11.14
CA LYS A 405 23.80 -4.86 11.05
C LYS A 405 24.89 -4.16 10.20
N THR A 406 25.37 -4.84 9.15
CA THR A 406 26.55 -4.46 8.39
C THR A 406 26.41 -3.05 7.78
N PHE A 407 25.30 -2.76 7.13
CA PHE A 407 25.02 -1.46 6.53
C PHE A 407 24.77 -0.38 7.57
N GLN A 408 24.01 -0.72 8.63
CA GLN A 408 23.71 0.19 9.74
C GLN A 408 24.98 0.62 10.48
N ASN A 409 25.85 -0.32 10.80
CA ASN A 409 27.13 -0.03 11.45
C ASN A 409 28.02 0.87 10.59
N PHE A 410 28.05 0.62 9.29
CA PHE A 410 28.77 1.50 8.37
C PHE A 410 28.19 2.92 8.36
N ALA A 411 26.89 3.06 8.24
CA ALA A 411 26.20 4.36 8.21
C ALA A 411 26.41 5.16 9.51
N LEU A 412 26.29 4.50 10.67
CA LEU A 412 26.52 5.13 11.99
C LEU A 412 27.97 5.61 12.16
N GLN A 413 28.95 4.83 11.67
CA GLN A 413 30.35 5.17 11.79
C GLN A 413 30.81 6.20 10.75
N ASN A 414 30.09 6.32 9.64
CA ASN A 414 30.44 7.18 8.51
C ASN A 414 29.23 8.00 8.02
N PRO A 415 28.60 8.81 8.87
CA PRO A 415 27.34 9.50 8.52
C PRO A 415 27.50 10.48 7.33
N ALA A 416 28.71 10.97 7.08
CA ALA A 416 29.02 11.85 5.95
C ALA A 416 29.58 11.11 4.73
N ALA A 417 29.51 9.77 4.68
CA ALA A 417 30.05 8.99 3.58
C ALA A 417 29.42 9.39 2.24
N GLY A 418 30.27 9.67 1.28
CA GLY A 418 29.92 9.93 -0.11
C GLY A 418 30.08 8.67 -0.99
N PRO A 419 29.91 8.83 -2.32
CA PRO A 419 30.01 7.70 -3.25
C PRO A 419 31.32 6.92 -3.15
N LYS A 420 32.47 7.57 -2.97
CA LYS A 420 33.77 6.92 -2.87
C LYS A 420 33.92 6.03 -1.64
N GLU A 421 33.40 6.49 -0.50
CA GLU A 421 33.40 5.73 0.75
C GLU A 421 32.47 4.53 0.67
N VAL A 422 31.31 4.69 0.02
CA VAL A 422 30.36 3.60 -0.26
C VAL A 422 31.01 2.56 -1.17
N ASP A 423 31.67 2.98 -2.26
CA ASP A 423 32.37 2.06 -3.16
C ASP A 423 33.50 1.31 -2.44
N GLY A 424 34.29 2.01 -1.60
CA GLY A 424 35.33 1.39 -0.78
C GLY A 424 34.76 0.34 0.20
N PHE A 425 33.64 0.64 0.84
CA PHE A 425 32.97 -0.31 1.72
C PHE A 425 32.46 -1.54 0.97
N VAL A 426 31.83 -1.34 -0.20
CA VAL A 426 31.34 -2.45 -1.06
C VAL A 426 32.50 -3.33 -1.52
N GLN A 427 33.62 -2.75 -1.95
CA GLN A 427 34.84 -3.52 -2.30
C GLN A 427 35.37 -4.31 -1.10
N GLY A 428 35.34 -3.72 0.10
CA GLY A 428 35.66 -4.44 1.33
C GLY A 428 34.77 -5.64 1.61
N LEU A 429 33.46 -5.54 1.32
CA LEU A 429 32.52 -6.67 1.40
C LEU A 429 32.87 -7.75 0.37
N LYS A 430 33.15 -7.37 -0.87
CA LYS A 430 33.56 -8.30 -1.93
C LYS A 430 34.84 -9.04 -1.58
N THR A 431 35.83 -8.37 -1.03
CA THR A 431 37.11 -8.99 -0.58
C THR A 431 36.89 -10.00 0.55
N ARG A 432 35.85 -9.82 1.38
CA ARG A 432 35.44 -10.77 2.43
C ARG A 432 34.58 -11.92 1.91
N GLY A 433 34.38 -12.02 0.59
CA GLY A 433 33.69 -13.13 -0.06
C GLY A 433 32.17 -12.93 -0.22
N VAL A 434 31.66 -11.71 -0.02
CA VAL A 434 30.23 -11.42 -0.29
C VAL A 434 29.98 -11.53 -1.80
N SER A 435 29.10 -12.42 -2.21
CA SER A 435 28.82 -12.72 -3.63
C SER A 435 27.81 -11.75 -4.27
N LEU A 436 26.99 -11.08 -3.46
CA LEU A 436 25.97 -10.14 -3.91
C LEU A 436 26.48 -9.09 -4.88
N ASP A 437 25.63 -8.67 -5.82
CA ASP A 437 25.96 -7.64 -6.81
C ASP A 437 26.46 -6.36 -6.14
N PRO A 438 27.62 -5.81 -6.54
CA PRO A 438 28.18 -4.58 -5.94
C PRO A 438 27.23 -3.37 -6.03
N ARG A 439 26.48 -3.25 -7.12
CA ARG A 439 25.52 -2.15 -7.31
C ARG A 439 24.39 -2.26 -6.28
N TRP A 440 23.90 -3.49 -6.05
CA TRP A 440 22.86 -3.74 -5.07
C TRP A 440 23.35 -3.45 -3.63
N LEU A 441 24.59 -3.84 -3.30
CA LEU A 441 25.21 -3.51 -2.01
C LEU A 441 25.39 -1.99 -1.83
N ALA A 442 25.78 -1.28 -2.88
CA ALA A 442 25.90 0.18 -2.86
C ALA A 442 24.55 0.86 -2.62
N ARG A 443 23.48 0.39 -3.30
CA ARG A 443 22.12 0.87 -3.10
C ARG A 443 21.67 0.72 -1.65
N LEU A 444 21.83 -0.46 -1.07
CA LEU A 444 21.46 -0.71 0.34
C LEU A 444 22.25 0.17 1.30
N THR A 445 23.54 0.33 1.05
CA THR A 445 24.39 1.21 1.88
C THR A 445 23.93 2.66 1.84
N ARG A 446 23.56 3.17 0.66
CA ARG A 446 23.02 4.55 0.52
C ARG A 446 21.67 4.71 1.19
N LEU A 447 20.77 3.76 1.01
CA LEU A 447 19.44 3.79 1.69
C LEU A 447 19.62 3.84 3.21
N GLU A 448 20.58 3.08 3.74
CA GLU A 448 20.87 3.08 5.17
C GLU A 448 21.53 4.39 5.65
N LEU A 449 22.40 4.98 4.83
CA LEU A 449 22.97 6.31 5.09
C LEU A 449 21.88 7.39 5.10
N ASP A 450 20.94 7.35 4.15
CA ASP A 450 19.84 8.30 4.10
C ASP A 450 18.93 8.14 5.33
N ARG A 451 18.60 6.90 5.70
CA ARG A 451 17.84 6.61 6.91
C ARG A 451 18.53 7.13 8.16
N THR A 452 19.82 6.84 8.32
CA THR A 452 20.61 7.26 9.49
C THR A 452 20.74 8.77 9.60
N ASN A 453 20.82 9.45 8.46
CA ASN A 453 20.93 10.91 8.40
C ASN A 453 19.56 11.64 8.32
N ASN A 454 18.46 10.89 8.46
CA ASN A 454 17.09 11.42 8.34
C ASN A 454 16.87 12.20 7.03
N ARG A 455 17.45 11.72 5.93
CA ARG A 455 17.26 12.27 4.60
C ARG A 455 16.06 11.58 3.94
N PRO A 456 15.15 12.32 3.30
CA PRO A 456 14.05 11.71 2.55
C PRO A 456 14.63 10.86 1.41
N SER A 457 14.07 9.66 1.23
CA SER A 457 14.44 8.83 0.08
C SER A 457 14.08 9.55 -1.23
N PRO A 458 14.96 9.55 -2.23
CA PRO A 458 14.67 10.18 -3.51
C PRO A 458 13.45 9.53 -4.17
N VAL A 459 12.65 10.33 -4.88
CA VAL A 459 11.44 9.84 -5.59
C VAL A 459 11.80 8.81 -6.65
N ILE A 460 12.97 8.93 -7.26
CA ILE A 460 13.50 8.03 -8.30
C ILE A 460 14.93 7.62 -7.98
N ASP A 461 15.32 6.46 -8.49
CA ASP A 461 16.67 5.93 -8.39
C ASP A 461 17.19 5.57 -9.79
N LEU A 462 17.63 6.58 -10.53
CA LEU A 462 18.14 6.39 -11.90
C LEU A 462 19.43 5.55 -11.98
N GLU A 463 20.14 5.37 -10.89
CA GLU A 463 21.38 4.59 -10.89
C GLU A 463 21.12 3.08 -10.82
N PHE A 464 20.08 2.67 -10.10
CA PHE A 464 19.82 1.25 -9.81
C PHE A 464 18.55 0.71 -10.45
N ASP A 465 17.56 1.56 -10.76
CA ASP A 465 16.31 1.15 -11.36
C ASP A 465 16.46 0.93 -12.87
N VAL A 466 16.69 -0.33 -13.24
CA VAL A 466 16.90 -0.72 -14.65
C VAL A 466 15.66 -0.52 -15.52
N VAL A 467 14.46 -0.65 -14.92
CA VAL A 467 13.20 -0.44 -15.63
C VAL A 467 13.01 1.04 -15.94
N LEU A 468 13.29 1.91 -14.97
CA LEU A 468 13.26 3.36 -15.17
C LEU A 468 14.32 3.82 -16.18
N GLN A 469 15.54 3.26 -16.13
CA GLN A 469 16.59 3.54 -17.12
C GLN A 469 16.14 3.22 -18.54
N GLU A 470 15.51 2.05 -18.74
CA GLU A 470 15.01 1.66 -20.05
C GLU A 470 13.84 2.56 -20.51
N ALA A 471 12.94 2.95 -19.59
CA ALA A 471 11.88 3.92 -19.90
C ALA A 471 12.45 5.26 -20.41
N VAL A 472 13.47 5.78 -19.75
CA VAL A 472 14.15 7.02 -20.15
C VAL A 472 14.81 6.85 -21.52
N LYS A 473 15.47 5.72 -21.76
CA LYS A 473 16.10 5.40 -23.03
C LYS A 473 15.07 5.34 -24.18
N LEU A 474 13.93 4.66 -23.95
CA LEU A 474 12.83 4.57 -24.92
C LEU A 474 12.25 5.95 -25.24
N LEU A 475 12.02 6.81 -24.24
CA LEU A 475 11.50 8.16 -24.45
C LEU A 475 12.47 9.08 -25.19
N ARG A 476 13.77 8.85 -25.07
CA ARG A 476 14.83 9.61 -25.77
C ARG A 476 15.11 9.06 -27.16
N GLY A 477 14.66 7.84 -27.45
CA GLY A 477 14.80 7.23 -28.76
C GLY A 477 13.89 7.89 -29.81
N PRO A 478 14.24 7.74 -31.12
CA PRO A 478 13.49 8.40 -32.19
C PRO A 478 12.06 7.86 -32.37
N ASP A 479 11.81 6.60 -32.11
CA ASP A 479 10.58 5.90 -32.50
C ASP A 479 9.97 5.10 -31.33
N LEU A 480 9.28 5.79 -30.40
CA LEU A 480 8.35 5.10 -29.52
C LEU A 480 7.00 5.00 -30.25
N ALA A 481 6.86 4.01 -31.12
CA ALA A 481 5.57 3.70 -31.76
C ALA A 481 4.75 2.83 -30.79
N ILE A 482 3.57 3.30 -30.40
CA ILE A 482 2.62 2.52 -29.58
C ILE A 482 1.83 1.64 -30.53
N PRO A 483 1.87 0.30 -30.40
CA PRO A 483 1.29 -0.66 -31.35
C PRO A 483 -0.24 -0.67 -31.36
#